data_42a1a6f78f8b4ae2e362a45e1a1944bd
#
_entry.id   42a1a6f78f8b4ae2e362a45e1a1944bd
#
_cell.length_a   1.000
_cell.length_b   1.000
_cell.length_c   1.000
_cell.angle_alpha   90.00
_cell.angle_beta   90.00
_cell.angle_gamma   90.00
#
_symmetry.space_group_name_H-M   'P 1'
#
loop_
_entity.id
_entity.type
_entity.pdbx_description
1 polymer ?
#
loop_
_entity_poly.entity_id
_entity_poly.type
_entity_poly.pdbx_seq_one_letter_code
_entity_poly.pdbx_strand_id
1 'polypeptide(L)'
;MHRMAFLKPCKSWLEREERRRVFWNVFLMDRFCSVATGWNVSLTSADVKRRLPCEGALWEAGQPLKTPTPYFGIADAAAATTVVNPDSRQEREDQDSIGAFAYCIEATESLSLVTMFFLQHAVDISNFHDAQLWLMRFKELDLRLIQ
;
A
#
# COMPACT_ATOMS: atom_id res chain seq x y z
N MET A 1 21.02 -9.62 17.29
CA MET A 1 20.81 -10.29 15.99
C MET A 1 21.21 -9.32 14.88
N HIS A 2 22.37 -9.50 14.23
CA HIS A 2 22.78 -8.68 13.08
C HIS A 2 21.90 -9.08 11.89
N ARG A 3 21.01 -8.16 11.44
CA ARG A 3 20.34 -8.33 10.16
C ARG A 3 21.43 -8.28 9.07
N MET A 4 21.67 -9.40 8.39
CA MET A 4 22.50 -9.40 7.18
C MET A 4 21.80 -8.51 6.14
N ALA A 5 22.34 -7.32 5.91
CA ALA A 5 21.88 -6.45 4.84
C ALA A 5 22.52 -6.93 3.54
N PHE A 6 21.75 -7.53 2.63
CA PHE A 6 22.23 -7.96 1.31
C PHE A 6 22.73 -6.79 0.44
N LEU A 7 22.24 -5.60 0.70
CA LEU A 7 22.60 -4.39 -0.04
C LEU A 7 23.45 -3.47 0.82
N LYS A 8 24.45 -2.84 0.21
CA LYS A 8 25.23 -1.79 0.87
C LYS A 8 24.31 -0.65 1.31
N PRO A 9 24.62 0.06 2.41
CA PRO A 9 23.90 1.26 2.81
C PRO A 9 23.84 2.27 1.66
N CYS A 10 22.68 2.96 1.53
CA CYS A 10 22.54 4.02 0.54
C CYS A 10 23.47 5.19 0.88
N LYS A 11 24.15 5.72 -0.12
CA LYS A 11 25.06 6.86 0.05
C LYS A 11 24.35 8.21 -0.02
N SER A 12 23.19 8.24 -0.69
CA SER A 12 22.40 9.45 -0.90
C SER A 12 20.93 9.22 -0.69
N TRP A 13 20.16 10.31 -0.54
CA TRP A 13 18.71 10.27 -0.53
C TRP A 13 18.18 9.75 -1.88
N LEU A 14 18.75 10.20 -2.99
CA LEU A 14 18.37 9.79 -4.35
C LEU A 14 18.48 8.27 -4.53
N GLU A 15 19.60 7.67 -4.15
CA GLU A 15 19.80 6.22 -4.22
C GLU A 15 18.78 5.46 -3.35
N ARG A 16 18.42 6.03 -2.19
CA ARG A 16 17.38 5.45 -1.32
C ARG A 16 16.02 5.46 -1.99
N GLU A 17 15.68 6.56 -2.66
CA GLU A 17 14.40 6.71 -3.37
C GLU A 17 14.36 5.81 -4.61
N GLU A 18 15.46 5.68 -5.36
CA GLU A 18 15.56 4.73 -6.48
C GLU A 18 15.31 3.29 -6.02
N ARG A 19 15.96 2.84 -4.95
CA ARG A 19 15.74 1.51 -4.38
C ARG A 19 14.30 1.33 -3.89
N ARG A 20 13.67 2.36 -3.39
CA ARG A 20 12.25 2.36 -2.99
C ARG A 20 11.37 2.15 -4.21
N ARG A 21 11.60 2.89 -5.30
CA ARG A 21 10.85 2.78 -6.56
C ARG A 21 11.03 1.41 -7.21
N VAL A 22 12.24 0.86 -7.21
CA VAL A 22 12.49 -0.51 -7.70
C VAL A 22 11.65 -1.53 -6.91
N PHE A 23 11.66 -1.46 -5.57
CA PHE A 23 10.83 -2.34 -4.76
C PHE A 23 9.35 -2.24 -5.11
N TRP A 24 8.82 -1.03 -5.26
CA TRP A 24 7.41 -0.82 -5.59
C TRP A 24 7.05 -1.27 -7.00
N ASN A 25 7.94 -1.18 -7.96
CA ASN A 25 7.73 -1.76 -9.29
C ASN A 25 7.64 -3.29 -9.22
N VAL A 26 8.50 -3.95 -8.44
CA VAL A 26 8.41 -5.40 -8.22
C VAL A 26 7.10 -5.78 -7.54
N PHE A 27 6.67 -5.02 -6.55
CA PHE A 27 5.38 -5.19 -5.88
C PHE A 27 4.20 -5.08 -6.86
N LEU A 28 4.18 -4.06 -7.72
CA LEU A 28 3.16 -3.89 -8.75
C LEU A 28 3.14 -5.06 -9.73
N MET A 29 4.31 -5.53 -10.17
CA MET A 29 4.39 -6.71 -11.04
C MET A 29 3.81 -7.96 -10.38
N ASP A 30 4.10 -8.19 -9.10
CA ASP A 30 3.54 -9.31 -8.34
C ASP A 30 1.99 -9.24 -8.31
N ARG A 31 1.43 -8.05 -8.08
CA ARG A 31 -0.03 -7.82 -8.09
C ARG A 31 -0.64 -8.02 -9.47
N PHE A 32 -0.07 -7.43 -10.52
CA PHE A 32 -0.56 -7.59 -11.88
C PHE A 32 -0.48 -9.04 -12.36
N CYS A 33 0.60 -9.75 -12.06
CA CYS A 33 0.70 -11.17 -12.37
C CYS A 33 -0.38 -11.97 -11.65
N SER A 34 -0.61 -11.71 -10.35
CA SER A 34 -1.64 -12.38 -9.58
C SER A 34 -3.05 -12.14 -10.15
N VAL A 35 -3.39 -10.90 -10.47
CA VAL A 35 -4.69 -10.54 -11.06
C VAL A 35 -4.87 -11.18 -12.43
N ALA A 36 -3.82 -11.19 -13.27
CA ALA A 36 -3.89 -11.72 -14.63
C ALA A 36 -3.93 -13.25 -14.69
N THR A 37 -3.28 -13.93 -13.76
CA THR A 37 -3.12 -15.40 -13.80
C THR A 37 -3.99 -16.13 -12.78
N GLY A 38 -4.53 -15.42 -11.79
CA GLY A 38 -5.21 -16.02 -10.64
C GLY A 38 -4.26 -16.68 -9.63
N TRP A 39 -2.96 -16.49 -9.75
CA TRP A 39 -1.98 -17.02 -8.80
C TRP A 39 -1.94 -16.20 -7.52
N ASN A 40 -1.53 -16.82 -6.43
CA ASN A 40 -1.35 -16.11 -5.17
C ASN A 40 -0.22 -15.08 -5.28
N VAL A 41 -0.39 -13.96 -4.60
CA VAL A 41 0.66 -12.95 -4.44
C VAL A 41 1.84 -13.51 -3.65
N SER A 42 3.05 -13.15 -4.05
CA SER A 42 4.28 -13.56 -3.35
C SER A 42 4.58 -12.65 -2.16
N LEU A 43 4.21 -11.37 -2.26
CA LEU A 43 4.40 -10.36 -1.21
C LEU A 43 3.04 -10.02 -0.58
N THR A 44 2.80 -10.45 0.64
CA THR A 44 1.56 -10.08 1.33
C THR A 44 1.61 -8.64 1.84
N SER A 45 0.48 -7.94 1.83
CA SER A 45 0.40 -6.54 2.29
C SER A 45 0.83 -6.40 3.75
N ALA A 46 0.53 -7.40 4.58
CA ALA A 46 0.90 -7.43 6.00
C ALA A 46 2.44 -7.46 6.21
N ASP A 47 3.17 -8.01 5.25
CA ASP A 47 4.64 -8.10 5.32
C ASP A 47 5.34 -6.84 4.83
N VAL A 48 4.62 -5.99 4.08
CA VAL A 48 5.15 -4.78 3.47
C VAL A 48 5.09 -3.60 4.44
N LYS A 49 6.17 -3.41 5.21
CA LYS A 49 6.35 -2.26 6.11
C LYS A 49 7.31 -1.25 5.47
N ARG A 50 6.90 -0.65 4.36
CA ARG A 50 7.72 0.31 3.62
C ARG A 50 6.96 1.60 3.36
N ARG A 51 7.72 2.70 3.29
CA ARG A 51 7.19 4.00 2.90
C ARG A 51 6.92 4.04 1.41
N LEU A 52 5.86 4.75 1.03
CA LEU A 52 5.52 5.02 -0.36
C LEU A 52 6.57 5.92 -1.03
N PRO A 53 6.70 5.86 -2.36
CA PRO A 53 7.60 6.75 -3.09
C PRO A 53 7.10 8.20 -3.04
N CYS A 54 8.04 9.14 -3.10
CA CYS A 54 7.69 10.55 -3.17
C CYS A 54 7.14 10.94 -4.55
N GLU A 55 6.64 12.17 -4.65
CA GLU A 55 6.25 12.78 -5.93
C GLU A 55 7.40 12.75 -6.94
N GLY A 56 7.06 12.46 -8.21
CA GLY A 56 8.04 12.29 -9.29
C GLY A 56 8.89 13.53 -9.52
N ALA A 57 8.27 14.69 -9.53
CA ALA A 57 8.96 15.97 -9.74
C ALA A 57 10.01 16.26 -8.65
N LEU A 58 9.74 15.90 -7.40
CA LEU A 58 10.69 16.06 -6.28
C LEU A 58 11.88 15.11 -6.43
N TRP A 59 11.63 13.89 -6.89
CA TRP A 59 12.68 12.93 -7.16
C TRP A 59 13.57 13.36 -8.33
N GLU A 60 12.99 13.80 -9.44
CA GLU A 60 13.71 14.30 -10.62
C GLU A 60 14.55 15.55 -10.30
N ALA A 61 14.01 16.43 -9.46
CA ALA A 61 14.75 17.61 -8.97
C ALA A 61 15.88 17.25 -7.99
N GLY A 62 15.97 16.00 -7.53
CA GLY A 62 16.99 15.56 -6.55
C GLY A 62 16.86 16.21 -5.18
N GLN A 63 15.71 16.77 -4.85
CA GLN A 63 15.47 17.49 -3.61
C GLN A 63 15.08 16.54 -2.48
N PRO A 64 15.87 16.44 -1.41
CA PRO A 64 15.50 15.64 -0.26
C PRO A 64 14.23 16.19 0.41
N LEU A 65 13.31 15.30 0.75
CA LEU A 65 12.09 15.66 1.47
C LEU A 65 12.39 16.16 2.88
N LYS A 66 11.65 17.18 3.33
CA LYS A 66 11.69 17.66 4.71
C LYS A 66 11.00 16.69 5.67
N THR A 67 9.86 16.15 5.22
CA THR A 67 9.06 15.14 5.93
C THR A 67 9.12 13.82 5.18
N PRO A 68 9.18 12.68 5.88
CA PRO A 68 9.19 11.39 5.22
C PRO A 68 7.80 11.07 4.65
N THR A 69 7.75 10.38 3.50
CA THR A 69 6.51 9.88 2.92
C THR A 69 5.80 8.90 3.86
N PRO A 70 4.45 8.80 3.80
CA PRO A 70 3.69 7.86 4.60
C PRO A 70 4.06 6.40 4.30
N TYR A 71 3.69 5.52 5.21
CA TYR A 71 3.80 4.09 4.97
C TYR A 71 2.67 3.61 4.06
N PHE A 72 2.93 2.50 3.39
CA PHE A 72 1.92 1.76 2.62
C PHE A 72 0.73 1.35 3.51
N GLY A 73 -0.47 1.38 2.95
CA GLY A 73 -1.71 1.12 3.67
C GLY A 73 -2.36 2.39 4.25
N ILE A 74 -2.25 3.53 3.58
CA ILE A 74 -2.85 4.81 4.01
C ILE A 74 -4.36 4.66 4.23
N ALA A 75 -5.06 3.97 3.32
CA ALA A 75 -6.49 3.74 3.42
C ALA A 75 -6.87 2.89 4.65
N ASP A 76 -6.03 1.95 5.06
CA ASP A 76 -6.27 1.11 6.25
C ASP A 76 -6.06 1.91 7.54
N ALA A 77 -5.07 2.80 7.56
CA ALA A 77 -4.78 3.67 8.70
C ALA A 77 -5.92 4.66 8.96
N ALA A 78 -6.52 5.22 7.90
CA ALA A 78 -7.64 6.14 7.99
C ALA A 78 -8.92 5.46 8.54
N ALA A 79 -9.17 4.20 8.18
CA ALA A 79 -10.28 3.41 8.72
C ALA A 79 -10.11 3.06 10.21
N ALA A 80 -8.88 2.95 10.70
CA ALA A 80 -8.57 2.66 12.10
C ALA A 80 -8.62 3.90 13.00
N THR A 81 -8.54 5.12 12.45
CA THR A 81 -8.44 6.37 13.22
C THR A 81 -9.77 7.11 13.30
N THR A 82 -10.77 6.51 13.97
CA THR A 82 -11.90 7.27 14.55
C THR A 82 -11.49 8.00 15.86
N VAL A 83 -10.22 7.97 16.24
CA VAL A 83 -9.69 8.74 17.36
C VAL A 83 -9.03 9.99 16.78
N VAL A 84 -9.72 11.10 16.92
CA VAL A 84 -9.25 12.46 16.59
C VAL A 84 -7.88 12.68 17.27
N ASN A 85 -6.80 12.55 16.53
CA ASN A 85 -5.47 12.91 16.99
C ASN A 85 -5.19 14.37 16.56
N PRO A 86 -4.75 15.25 17.45
CA PRO A 86 -4.52 16.68 17.14
C PRO A 86 -3.36 16.95 16.17
N ASP A 87 -2.70 15.91 15.67
CA ASP A 87 -1.56 15.97 14.72
C ASP A 87 -1.98 15.96 13.23
N SER A 88 -3.20 16.42 12.93
CA SER A 88 -3.72 16.50 11.55
C SER A 88 -2.85 17.34 10.59
N ARG A 89 -1.92 18.13 11.12
CA ARG A 89 -0.99 18.94 10.31
C ARG A 89 0.14 18.11 9.74
N GLN A 90 0.62 17.11 10.47
CA GLN A 90 1.70 16.22 10.05
C GLN A 90 1.23 15.21 8.99
N GLU A 91 -0.03 14.74 9.08
CA GLU A 91 -0.66 13.88 8.08
C GLU A 91 -0.84 14.61 6.74
N ARG A 92 -1.22 15.89 6.75
CA ARG A 92 -1.35 16.68 5.52
C ARG A 92 -0.02 16.96 4.84
N GLU A 93 1.03 17.23 5.60
CA GLU A 93 2.37 17.43 5.05
C GLU A 93 2.93 16.14 4.46
N ASP A 94 2.68 14.99 5.09
CA ASP A 94 3.08 13.68 4.58
C ASP A 94 2.32 13.28 3.30
N GLN A 95 1.05 13.64 3.17
CA GLN A 95 0.26 13.38 1.96
C GLN A 95 0.70 14.26 0.78
N ASP A 96 1.06 15.51 1.01
CA ASP A 96 1.54 16.42 -0.04
C ASP A 96 2.88 15.97 -0.63
N SER A 97 3.60 15.07 0.03
CA SER A 97 4.88 14.53 -0.42
C SER A 97 4.77 13.33 -1.36
N ILE A 98 3.58 12.75 -1.53
CA ILE A 98 3.32 11.61 -2.41
C ILE A 98 2.64 12.06 -3.70
N GLY A 99 2.84 11.27 -4.78
CA GLY A 99 2.28 11.58 -6.09
C GLY A 99 1.63 10.38 -6.76
N ALA A 100 1.39 10.51 -8.05
CA ALA A 100 0.66 9.54 -8.86
C ALA A 100 1.17 8.10 -8.71
N PHE A 101 2.49 7.91 -8.55
CA PHE A 101 3.05 6.57 -8.40
C PHE A 101 2.64 5.92 -7.06
N ALA A 102 2.60 6.67 -5.98
CA ALA A 102 2.13 6.18 -4.69
C ALA A 102 0.64 5.80 -4.74
N TYR A 103 -0.19 6.64 -5.34
CA TYR A 103 -1.61 6.33 -5.54
C TYR A 103 -1.83 5.13 -6.44
N CYS A 104 -1.00 4.94 -7.48
CA CYS A 104 -1.05 3.75 -8.33
C CYS A 104 -0.77 2.47 -7.52
N ILE A 105 0.17 2.50 -6.58
CA ILE A 105 0.47 1.38 -5.70
C ILE A 105 -0.73 1.03 -4.82
N GLU A 106 -1.34 2.02 -4.16
CA GLU A 106 -2.51 1.83 -3.29
C GLU A 106 -3.74 1.35 -4.08
N ALA A 107 -3.98 1.91 -5.26
CA ALA A 107 -5.09 1.50 -6.14
C ALA A 107 -4.90 0.06 -6.65
N THR A 108 -3.67 -0.32 -7.01
CA THR A 108 -3.37 -1.68 -7.46
C THR A 108 -3.53 -2.70 -6.34
N GLU A 109 -3.16 -2.34 -5.12
CA GLU A 109 -3.45 -3.19 -3.94
C GLU A 109 -4.94 -3.35 -3.73
N SER A 110 -5.72 -2.27 -3.81
CA SER A 110 -7.17 -2.32 -3.67
C SER A 110 -7.80 -3.20 -4.75
N LEU A 111 -7.35 -3.10 -6.00
CA LEU A 111 -7.77 -3.99 -7.09
C LEU A 111 -7.44 -5.46 -6.79
N SER A 112 -6.24 -5.74 -6.32
CA SER A 112 -5.80 -7.08 -5.96
C SER A 112 -6.67 -7.68 -4.84
N LEU A 113 -6.97 -6.91 -3.81
CA LEU A 113 -7.83 -7.31 -2.70
C LEU A 113 -9.26 -7.60 -3.17
N VAL A 114 -9.83 -6.73 -4.02
CA VAL A 114 -11.14 -6.93 -4.62
C VAL A 114 -11.16 -8.22 -5.45
N THR A 115 -10.15 -8.43 -6.29
CA THR A 115 -10.04 -9.62 -7.14
C THR A 115 -9.96 -10.89 -6.31
N MET A 116 -9.10 -10.92 -5.29
CA MET A 116 -8.98 -12.06 -4.39
C MET A 116 -10.27 -12.33 -3.62
N PHE A 117 -10.93 -11.29 -3.15
CA PHE A 117 -12.14 -11.41 -2.37
C PHE A 117 -13.33 -11.92 -3.18
N PHE A 118 -13.57 -11.33 -4.37
CA PHE A 118 -14.75 -11.68 -5.17
C PHE A 118 -14.54 -12.87 -6.11
N LEU A 119 -13.33 -13.09 -6.62
CA LEU A 119 -13.10 -14.11 -7.63
C LEU A 119 -12.53 -15.41 -7.07
N GLN A 120 -11.89 -15.38 -5.90
CA GLN A 120 -11.24 -16.57 -5.34
C GLN A 120 -12.01 -17.22 -4.18
N HIS A 121 -13.04 -16.55 -3.64
CA HIS A 121 -13.83 -17.10 -2.54
C HIS A 121 -15.29 -17.34 -2.98
N ALA A 122 -15.67 -18.62 -3.06
CA ALA A 122 -17.08 -18.97 -3.12
C ALA A 122 -17.70 -18.78 -1.72
N VAL A 123 -18.79 -18.01 -1.65
CA VAL A 123 -19.53 -17.76 -0.40
C VAL A 123 -20.71 -18.70 -0.34
N ASP A 124 -20.85 -19.46 0.73
CA ASP A 124 -22.07 -20.21 1.00
C ASP A 124 -23.12 -19.26 1.63
N ILE A 125 -24.03 -18.77 0.79
CA ILE A 125 -25.11 -17.84 1.22
C ILE A 125 -26.09 -18.53 2.20
N SER A 126 -26.17 -19.86 2.20
CA SER A 126 -27.02 -20.61 3.13
C SER A 126 -26.43 -20.65 4.55
N ASN A 127 -25.15 -20.41 4.69
CA ASN A 127 -24.47 -20.29 6.00
C ASN A 127 -24.48 -18.84 6.46
N PHE A 128 -25.27 -18.54 7.49
CA PHE A 128 -25.38 -17.19 8.06
C PHE A 128 -24.03 -16.59 8.51
N HIS A 129 -23.16 -17.40 9.06
CA HIS A 129 -21.83 -16.94 9.53
C HIS A 129 -20.94 -16.53 8.35
N ASP A 130 -20.89 -17.31 7.28
CA ASP A 130 -20.12 -17.01 6.08
C ASP A 130 -20.66 -15.77 5.36
N ALA A 131 -21.98 -15.65 5.26
CA ALA A 131 -22.63 -14.46 4.71
C ALA A 131 -22.30 -13.19 5.52
N GLN A 132 -22.29 -13.28 6.85
CA GLN A 132 -21.96 -12.17 7.72
C GLN A 132 -20.49 -11.74 7.58
N LEU A 133 -19.54 -12.68 7.55
CA LEU A 133 -18.13 -12.41 7.33
C LEU A 133 -17.89 -11.77 5.96
N TRP A 134 -18.58 -12.27 4.94
CA TRP A 134 -18.51 -11.70 3.59
C TRP A 134 -18.99 -10.23 3.56
N LEU A 135 -20.13 -9.94 4.19
CA LEU A 135 -20.67 -8.58 4.28
C LEU A 135 -19.72 -7.62 5.04
N MET A 136 -19.08 -8.10 6.10
CA MET A 136 -18.10 -7.28 6.84
C MET A 136 -16.91 -6.92 5.95
N ARG A 137 -16.33 -7.89 5.26
CA ARG A 137 -15.22 -7.68 4.33
C ARG A 137 -15.60 -6.81 3.13
N PHE A 138 -16.82 -6.99 2.61
CA PHE A 138 -17.36 -6.12 1.57
C PHE A 138 -17.38 -4.66 2.00
N LYS A 139 -17.88 -4.38 3.21
CA LYS A 139 -17.91 -3.02 3.76
C LYS A 139 -16.51 -2.44 3.97
N GLU A 140 -15.54 -3.24 4.42
CA GLU A 140 -14.14 -2.79 4.55
C GLU A 140 -13.56 -2.38 3.20
N LEU A 141 -13.78 -3.18 2.15
CA LEU A 141 -13.31 -2.86 0.81
C LEU A 141 -14.03 -1.63 0.22
N ASP A 142 -15.33 -1.51 0.44
CA ASP A 142 -16.12 -0.37 -0.01
C ASP A 142 -15.61 0.95 0.62
N LEU A 143 -15.38 0.94 1.93
CA LEU A 143 -14.80 2.09 2.63
C LEU A 143 -13.39 2.45 2.13
N ARG A 144 -12.57 1.44 1.81
CA ARG A 144 -11.23 1.65 1.25
C ARG A 144 -11.25 2.31 -0.14
N LEU A 145 -12.27 2.03 -0.96
CA LEU A 145 -12.39 2.57 -2.32
C LEU A 145 -12.98 3.98 -2.37
N ILE A 146 -13.69 4.41 -1.32
CA ILE A 146 -14.31 5.73 -1.25
C ILE A 146 -13.34 6.80 -0.71
N GLN A 147 -12.27 6.40 -0.03
CA GLN A 147 -11.24 7.29 0.51
C GLN A 147 -10.18 7.65 -0.51
#